data_0f90584d720e998e6b25ae448ef61fb0
#
_entry.id   0f90584d720e998e6b25ae448ef61fb0
#
_cell.length_a   1.000
_cell.length_b   1.000
_cell.length_c   1.000
_cell.angle_alpha   90.00
_cell.angle_beta   90.00
_cell.angle_gamma   90.00
#
_symmetry.space_group_name_H-M   'P 1'
#
loop_
_entity.id
_entity.type
_entity.pdbx_description
1 polymer ?
#
loop_
_entity_poly.entity_id
_entity_poly.type
_entity_poly.pdbx_seq_one_letter_code
_entity_poly.pdbx_strand_id
1 'polypeptide(L)'
;MKAQIGEEADYDAYLGIVPGSFLAKAYLKYGSKLLQGNVRAFLSIRGKVNRGIRETIIKSPENFFTYNNGIAVVARSVRFSVDGTKIVHMRDPQIINGGQTTASLANAIIKKEKMADDMQNLFVPMKLTVLNIENEMSEDEIERYNDITKKISQCANSQNAVSDADFFSNHPFHVMMEKLSLKTMAPPVNGNPFQTIWYYERSRGKWEQDQMKLTPAQRQQFIAKHPKNQVLKKEKLAKCLNAFAMNPHEVCQSSAINFKRFAGTIDDIYEKSRDSINEEYFKKCVCCVIVFDTLDRMVNKAEWYPSGGNKAQIVPYSIAKLMSMLPKNTNLDWGSIWKNQTLYHQLATELEQIAHVIHEFLMKEADGGLVRSMSRKLDTWKKCKDLKLQLSDQFIASLVSLQETRDAEMVAKRAHKFNSSVDLSVEIFKLGATYWHKVYAEVAKEAILPYGELSFINGIGDYINLGKLPSPKQCKQLMKIIDKIENKGFVMPESRTILKNAEKG
;
A
#
# COMPACT_ATOMS: atom_id res chain seq x y z
N MET A 1 -3.76 34.65 5.16
CA MET A 1 -4.19 35.39 3.95
C MET A 1 -5.02 34.44 3.09
N LYS A 2 -6.26 34.80 2.75
CA LYS A 2 -7.11 34.06 1.81
C LYS A 2 -6.72 34.49 0.38
N ALA A 3 -6.54 33.53 -0.52
CA ALA A 3 -6.35 33.81 -1.94
C ALA A 3 -7.71 34.07 -2.59
N GLN A 4 -7.78 35.04 -3.50
CA GLN A 4 -8.92 35.20 -4.36
C GLN A 4 -8.82 34.18 -5.50
N ILE A 5 -9.67 33.17 -5.45
CA ILE A 5 -9.85 32.17 -6.51
C ILE A 5 -11.18 32.46 -7.19
N GLY A 6 -11.28 32.16 -8.49
CA GLY A 6 -12.50 32.43 -9.26
C GLY A 6 -13.74 31.75 -8.63
N GLU A 7 -14.92 32.30 -8.94
CA GLU A 7 -16.20 31.83 -8.36
C GLU A 7 -16.54 30.37 -8.71
N GLU A 8 -15.90 29.80 -9.74
CA GLU A 8 -16.06 28.41 -10.14
C GLU A 8 -15.22 27.42 -9.31
N ALA A 9 -14.37 27.91 -8.38
CA ALA A 9 -13.53 27.04 -7.59
C ALA A 9 -14.29 26.46 -6.40
N ASP A 10 -14.37 25.16 -6.36
CA ASP A 10 -15.04 24.38 -5.30
C ASP A 10 -14.27 24.31 -3.98
N TYR A 11 -13.30 25.17 -3.75
CA TYR A 11 -12.46 25.18 -2.56
C TYR A 11 -11.97 26.59 -2.23
N ASP A 12 -11.63 26.79 -0.97
CA ASP A 12 -10.90 27.97 -0.52
C ASP A 12 -9.41 27.69 -0.44
N ALA A 13 -8.58 28.69 -0.73
CA ALA A 13 -7.13 28.59 -0.57
C ALA A 13 -6.58 29.68 0.34
N TYR A 14 -5.64 29.29 1.18
CA TYR A 14 -5.01 30.17 2.17
C TYR A 14 -3.49 30.01 2.14
N LEU A 15 -2.79 31.10 2.35
CA LEU A 15 -1.38 31.10 2.72
C LEU A 15 -1.25 31.41 4.19
N GLY A 16 -0.56 30.55 4.92
CA GLY A 16 -0.36 30.66 6.36
C GLY A 16 1.03 30.27 6.81
N ILE A 17 1.25 30.37 8.09
CA ILE A 17 2.50 30.03 8.76
C ILE A 17 2.18 29.09 9.91
N VAL A 18 2.94 28.00 10.04
CA VAL A 18 2.77 27.00 11.10
C VAL A 18 4.04 26.96 11.96
N PRO A 19 3.93 27.04 13.29
CA PRO A 19 5.07 26.80 14.17
C PRO A 19 5.61 25.38 13.99
N GLY A 20 6.92 25.23 13.85
CA GLY A 20 7.56 23.94 13.68
C GLY A 20 7.32 22.99 14.85
N SER A 21 7.24 23.52 16.07
CA SER A 21 6.88 22.77 17.27
C SER A 21 5.49 22.15 17.18
N PHE A 22 4.50 22.90 16.67
CA PHE A 22 3.14 22.39 16.47
C PHE A 22 3.11 21.29 15.40
N LEU A 23 3.78 21.51 14.26
CA LEU A 23 3.84 20.54 13.16
C LEU A 23 4.51 19.23 13.59
N ALA A 24 5.61 19.33 14.35
CA ALA A 24 6.29 18.18 14.92
C ALA A 24 5.39 17.40 15.90
N LYS A 25 4.73 18.09 16.84
CA LYS A 25 3.80 17.49 17.80
C LYS A 25 2.61 16.81 17.08
N ALA A 26 2.04 17.45 16.06
CA ALA A 26 0.96 16.88 15.25
C ALA A 26 1.41 15.58 14.57
N TYR A 27 2.61 15.55 13.97
CA TYR A 27 3.15 14.35 13.36
C TYR A 27 3.46 13.25 14.39
N LEU A 28 3.98 13.60 15.56
CA LEU A 28 4.20 12.62 16.64
C LEU A 28 2.89 12.00 17.13
N LYS A 29 1.80 12.77 17.16
CA LYS A 29 0.48 12.31 17.62
C LYS A 29 -0.22 11.46 16.56
N TYR A 30 -0.31 11.96 15.32
CA TYR A 30 -1.13 11.36 14.28
C TYR A 30 -0.36 10.48 13.29
N GLY A 31 0.96 10.63 13.19
CA GLY A 31 1.83 9.80 12.37
C GLY A 31 1.47 9.79 10.89
N SER A 32 1.43 8.59 10.32
CA SER A 32 1.11 8.37 8.91
C SER A 32 -0.30 8.81 8.51
N LYS A 33 -1.24 8.93 9.46
CA LYS A 33 -2.60 9.43 9.17
C LYS A 33 -2.57 10.85 8.61
N LEU A 34 -1.64 11.69 9.10
CA LEU A 34 -1.48 13.06 8.64
C LEU A 34 -0.89 13.15 7.21
N LEU A 35 -0.28 12.06 6.73
CA LEU A 35 0.38 11.97 5.43
C LEU A 35 -0.34 11.03 4.44
N GLN A 36 -1.56 10.60 4.72
CA GLN A 36 -2.27 9.65 3.84
C GLN A 36 -2.49 10.19 2.44
N GLY A 37 -2.74 11.49 2.30
CA GLY A 37 -2.81 12.18 1.00
C GLY A 37 -1.44 12.46 0.36
N ASN A 38 -0.34 12.19 1.06
CA ASN A 38 1.01 12.38 0.53
C ASN A 38 1.46 11.14 -0.24
N VAL A 39 1.72 11.30 -1.53
CA VAL A 39 2.22 10.22 -2.41
C VAL A 39 3.66 9.79 -2.07
N ARG A 40 4.35 10.55 -1.21
CA ARG A 40 5.68 10.23 -0.71
C ARG A 40 5.62 10.01 0.80
N ALA A 41 5.75 8.76 1.23
CA ALA A 41 6.24 8.52 2.57
C ALA A 41 7.69 9.02 2.69
N PHE A 42 8.11 9.24 3.90
CA PHE A 42 9.43 9.77 4.24
C PHE A 42 10.56 9.06 3.47
N LEU A 43 11.20 9.78 2.55
CA LEU A 43 12.46 9.32 1.95
C LEU A 43 13.55 9.40 3.01
N SER A 44 14.20 8.28 3.29
CA SER A 44 15.28 8.07 4.27
C SER A 44 16.01 9.33 4.78
N ILE A 45 16.16 9.45 6.10
CA ILE A 45 16.94 10.51 6.80
C ILE A 45 18.34 10.69 6.20
N ARG A 46 18.86 9.68 5.50
CA ARG A 46 20.20 9.68 4.90
C ARG A 46 20.30 10.41 3.57
N GLY A 47 19.20 10.85 2.99
CA GLY A 47 19.20 11.63 1.73
C GLY A 47 19.83 13.02 1.89
N LYS A 48 20.49 13.53 0.83
CA LYS A 48 21.15 14.86 0.82
C LYS A 48 20.20 15.99 1.24
N VAL A 49 18.94 15.94 0.79
CA VAL A 49 17.88 16.91 1.11
C VAL A 49 17.54 16.90 2.60
N ASN A 50 17.33 15.72 3.18
CA ASN A 50 16.98 15.59 4.60
C ASN A 50 18.12 15.98 5.52
N ARG A 51 19.37 15.82 5.08
CA ARG A 51 20.54 16.32 5.81
C ARG A 51 20.53 17.84 5.87
N GLY A 52 20.24 18.53 4.75
CA GLY A 52 20.12 19.99 4.69
C GLY A 52 19.00 20.53 5.59
N ILE A 53 17.80 19.91 5.51
CA ILE A 53 16.67 20.26 6.39
C ILE A 53 17.06 20.13 7.87
N ARG A 54 17.68 19.00 8.25
CA ARG A 54 18.13 18.76 9.63
C ARG A 54 19.20 19.75 10.08
N GLU A 55 20.18 20.07 9.23
CA GLU A 55 21.19 21.08 9.56
C GLU A 55 20.56 22.44 9.84
N THR A 56 19.59 22.86 9.04
CA THR A 56 18.87 24.13 9.28
C THR A 56 18.10 24.09 10.60
N ILE A 57 17.41 22.99 10.92
CA ILE A 57 16.68 22.83 12.21
C ILE A 57 17.62 22.99 13.40
N ILE A 58 18.83 22.41 13.32
CA ILE A 58 19.77 22.37 14.45
C ILE A 58 20.60 23.64 14.55
N LYS A 59 21.14 24.09 13.42
CA LYS A 59 22.17 25.17 13.41
C LYS A 59 21.62 26.55 13.17
N SER A 60 20.51 26.69 12.42
CA SER A 60 19.99 27.98 11.95
C SER A 60 18.46 27.98 11.86
N PRO A 61 17.73 27.66 12.96
CA PRO A 61 16.28 27.52 12.95
C PRO A 61 15.56 28.81 12.51
N GLU A 62 16.13 29.98 12.73
CA GLU A 62 15.64 31.28 12.29
C GLU A 62 15.54 31.38 10.75
N ASN A 63 16.42 30.69 10.04
CA ASN A 63 16.46 30.70 8.57
C ASN A 63 15.54 29.64 7.94
N PHE A 64 14.89 28.81 8.77
CA PHE A 64 14.09 27.70 8.30
C PHE A 64 12.96 28.14 7.36
N PHE A 65 12.30 29.23 7.70
CA PHE A 65 11.21 29.79 6.89
C PHE A 65 11.66 30.14 5.47
N THR A 66 12.87 30.69 5.33
CA THR A 66 13.41 31.16 4.05
C THR A 66 14.02 30.03 3.23
N TYR A 67 14.61 29.03 3.88
CA TYR A 67 15.37 27.96 3.21
C TYR A 67 14.51 26.76 2.83
N ASN A 68 13.26 26.66 3.33
CA ASN A 68 12.38 25.53 3.08
C ASN A 68 11.12 25.93 2.30
N ASN A 69 10.72 25.07 1.37
CA ASN A 69 9.55 25.29 0.52
C ASN A 69 8.20 25.20 1.27
N GLY A 70 8.22 24.87 2.57
CA GLY A 70 7.02 24.74 3.37
C GLY A 70 6.24 23.45 3.14
N ILE A 71 4.96 23.48 3.52
CA ILE A 71 4.03 22.37 3.39
C ILE A 71 2.79 22.75 2.57
N ALA A 72 2.19 21.77 1.89
CA ALA A 72 0.87 21.91 1.30
C ALA A 72 -0.11 20.98 2.04
N VAL A 73 -1.22 21.53 2.48
CA VAL A 73 -2.23 20.87 3.30
C VAL A 73 -3.58 20.97 2.60
N VAL A 74 -4.33 19.88 2.59
CA VAL A 74 -5.76 19.87 2.24
C VAL A 74 -6.54 19.55 3.52
N ALA A 75 -7.61 20.29 3.80
CA ALA A 75 -8.50 20.05 4.92
C ALA A 75 -9.96 20.08 4.47
N ARG A 76 -10.82 19.35 5.18
CA ARG A 76 -12.27 19.37 4.91
C ARG A 76 -12.90 20.71 5.27
N SER A 77 -12.59 21.19 6.47
CA SER A 77 -13.03 22.49 6.94
C SER A 77 -12.04 23.10 7.92
N VAL A 78 -12.13 24.42 8.09
CA VAL A 78 -11.33 25.18 9.07
C VAL A 78 -12.22 26.14 9.82
N ARG A 79 -11.86 26.40 11.08
CA ARG A 79 -12.42 27.49 11.87
C ARG A 79 -11.29 28.45 12.23
N PHE A 80 -11.58 29.72 12.03
CA PHE A 80 -10.67 30.80 12.40
C PHE A 80 -11.02 31.38 13.77
N SER A 81 -10.07 32.08 14.39
CA SER A 81 -10.31 32.95 15.54
C SER A 81 -11.27 34.08 15.17
N VAL A 82 -11.86 34.74 16.15
CA VAL A 82 -12.84 35.80 15.96
C VAL A 82 -12.28 36.96 15.09
N ASP A 83 -10.98 37.23 15.23
CA ASP A 83 -10.25 38.23 14.43
C ASP A 83 -9.82 37.73 13.04
N GLY A 84 -10.10 36.48 12.68
CA GLY A 84 -9.75 35.87 11.40
C GLY A 84 -8.24 35.60 11.20
N THR A 85 -7.40 35.89 12.19
CA THR A 85 -5.94 35.84 12.02
C THR A 85 -5.33 34.46 12.27
N LYS A 86 -6.00 33.60 13.05
CA LYS A 86 -5.50 32.29 13.48
C LYS A 86 -6.45 31.18 13.10
N ILE A 87 -5.92 30.04 12.69
CA ILE A 87 -6.69 28.81 12.55
C ILE A 87 -6.76 28.15 13.93
N VAL A 88 -7.97 27.99 14.47
CA VAL A 88 -8.20 27.38 15.78
C VAL A 88 -8.60 25.91 15.66
N HIS A 89 -9.12 25.48 14.50
CA HIS A 89 -9.47 24.11 14.24
C HIS A 89 -9.34 23.76 12.76
N MET A 90 -8.84 22.58 12.46
CA MET A 90 -8.86 21.95 11.12
C MET A 90 -9.47 20.56 11.22
N ARG A 91 -10.38 20.22 10.32
CA ARG A 91 -10.97 18.90 10.21
C ARG A 91 -10.30 18.11 9.10
N ASP A 92 -9.87 16.89 9.43
CA ASP A 92 -9.19 15.93 8.53
C ASP A 92 -8.04 16.54 7.70
N PRO A 93 -7.06 17.21 8.33
CA PRO A 93 -5.94 17.78 7.60
C PRO A 93 -5.05 16.69 7.01
N GLN A 94 -4.69 16.85 5.75
CA GLN A 94 -3.76 15.97 5.03
C GLN A 94 -2.59 16.77 4.47
N ILE A 95 -1.38 16.45 4.88
CA ILE A 95 -0.15 17.05 4.34
C ILE A 95 0.20 16.34 3.04
N ILE A 96 -0.11 16.95 1.91
CA ILE A 96 0.10 16.39 0.57
C ILE A 96 1.48 16.70 -0.01
N ASN A 97 2.15 17.74 0.49
CA ASN A 97 3.56 18.03 0.21
C ASN A 97 4.25 18.54 1.48
N GLY A 98 5.58 18.34 1.61
CA GLY A 98 6.35 18.71 2.80
C GLY A 98 6.40 17.64 3.88
N GLY A 99 6.05 16.38 3.57
CA GLY A 99 6.17 15.25 4.49
C GLY A 99 7.59 15.06 5.04
N GLN A 100 8.63 15.33 4.25
CA GLN A 100 10.04 15.29 4.68
C GLN A 100 10.35 16.36 5.73
N THR A 101 9.86 17.56 5.52
CA THR A 101 9.98 18.69 6.47
C THR A 101 9.33 18.31 7.79
N THR A 102 8.08 17.85 7.74
CA THR A 102 7.30 17.43 8.91
C THR A 102 7.97 16.32 9.70
N ALA A 103 8.42 15.27 9.01
CA ALA A 103 9.09 14.14 9.63
C ALA A 103 10.49 14.51 10.17
N SER A 104 11.21 15.44 9.53
CA SER A 104 12.53 15.91 10.01
C SER A 104 12.39 16.70 11.30
N LEU A 105 11.37 17.56 11.42
CA LEU A 105 11.06 18.29 12.65
C LEU A 105 10.70 17.32 13.80
N ALA A 106 9.85 16.35 13.56
CA ALA A 106 9.50 15.34 14.57
C ALA A 106 10.71 14.50 14.98
N ASN A 107 11.56 14.11 14.02
CA ASN A 107 12.75 13.32 14.29
C ASN A 107 13.80 14.08 15.11
N ALA A 108 13.92 15.40 14.96
CA ALA A 108 14.80 16.22 15.79
C ALA A 108 14.36 16.17 17.27
N ILE A 109 13.05 16.13 17.54
CA ILE A 109 12.51 15.96 18.91
C ILE A 109 12.78 14.51 19.40
N ILE A 110 12.49 13.50 18.60
CA ILE A 110 12.71 12.08 18.98
C ILE A 110 14.16 11.83 19.37
N LYS A 111 15.08 12.39 18.61
CA LYS A 111 16.53 12.24 18.85
C LYS A 111 17.07 13.16 19.95
N LYS A 112 16.22 13.95 20.56
CA LYS A 112 16.61 14.96 21.56
C LYS A 112 17.67 15.96 21.03
N GLU A 113 17.70 16.20 19.74
CA GLU A 113 18.61 17.17 19.10
C GLU A 113 18.09 18.60 19.27
N LYS A 114 16.78 18.76 19.39
CA LYS A 114 16.07 19.99 19.75
C LYS A 114 14.85 19.63 20.60
N MET A 115 14.60 20.42 21.63
CA MET A 115 13.34 20.33 22.38
C MET A 115 12.20 21.02 21.61
N ALA A 116 10.95 20.62 21.85
CA ALA A 116 9.81 21.25 21.19
C ALA A 116 9.73 22.76 21.48
N ASP A 117 10.16 23.18 22.65
CA ASP A 117 10.16 24.59 23.05
C ASP A 117 11.25 25.40 22.33
N ASP A 118 12.39 24.78 21.97
CA ASP A 118 13.42 25.42 21.17
C ASP A 118 13.00 25.66 19.72
N MET A 119 11.88 25.04 19.28
CA MET A 119 11.34 25.22 17.94
C MET A 119 10.20 26.24 17.87
N GLN A 120 9.94 26.99 18.92
CA GLN A 120 8.86 28.01 18.93
C GLN A 120 9.10 29.12 17.89
N ASN A 121 10.35 29.46 17.64
CA ASN A 121 10.76 30.46 16.66
C ASN A 121 11.07 29.89 15.28
N LEU A 122 10.84 28.56 15.09
CA LEU A 122 10.95 27.92 13.79
C LEU A 122 9.57 27.90 13.13
N PHE A 123 9.47 28.55 11.99
CA PHE A 123 8.21 28.67 11.26
C PHE A 123 8.29 27.98 9.90
N VAL A 124 7.15 27.40 9.48
CA VAL A 124 7.02 26.67 8.23
C VAL A 124 5.92 27.33 7.37
N PRO A 125 6.23 27.76 6.14
CA PRO A 125 5.20 28.23 5.21
C PRO A 125 4.17 27.13 4.93
N MET A 126 2.88 27.49 4.89
CA MET A 126 1.79 26.54 4.63
C MET A 126 0.86 27.07 3.53
N LYS A 127 0.68 26.28 2.48
CA LYS A 127 -0.43 26.42 1.53
C LYS A 127 -1.56 25.53 2.02
N LEU A 128 -2.74 26.08 2.28
CA LEU A 128 -3.89 25.36 2.78
C LEU A 128 -5.02 25.45 1.77
N THR A 129 -5.54 24.30 1.35
CA THR A 129 -6.76 24.17 0.54
C THR A 129 -7.88 23.61 1.41
N VAL A 130 -9.03 24.26 1.44
CA VAL A 130 -10.20 23.90 2.25
C VAL A 130 -11.38 23.60 1.34
N LEU A 131 -11.96 22.43 1.49
CA LEU A 131 -13.08 21.98 0.64
C LEU A 131 -14.46 22.40 1.17
N ASN A 132 -14.52 23.04 2.33
CA ASN A 132 -15.74 23.53 2.99
C ASN A 132 -16.80 22.45 3.21
N ILE A 133 -16.38 21.22 3.55
CA ILE A 133 -17.25 20.10 3.85
C ILE A 133 -17.35 19.96 5.37
N GLU A 134 -18.47 20.42 5.94
CA GLU A 134 -18.69 20.42 7.40
C GLU A 134 -19.28 19.11 7.91
N ASN A 135 -20.16 18.49 7.15
CA ASN A 135 -20.88 17.27 7.51
C ASN A 135 -20.11 15.99 7.11
N GLU A 136 -20.67 14.81 7.39
CA GLU A 136 -20.16 13.57 6.82
C GLU A 136 -20.27 13.60 5.30
N MET A 137 -19.19 13.14 4.63
CA MET A 137 -19.12 13.19 3.16
C MET A 137 -20.03 12.11 2.57
N SER A 138 -20.86 12.51 1.61
CA SER A 138 -21.50 11.60 0.66
C SER A 138 -20.45 10.85 -0.18
N GLU A 139 -20.84 9.80 -0.89
CA GLU A 139 -19.91 9.07 -1.78
C GLU A 139 -19.31 9.99 -2.86
N ASP A 140 -20.12 10.88 -3.43
CA ASP A 140 -19.69 11.87 -4.43
C ASP A 140 -18.69 12.88 -3.83
N GLU A 141 -18.92 13.34 -2.61
CA GLU A 141 -18.00 14.24 -1.91
C GLU A 141 -16.68 13.56 -1.52
N ILE A 142 -16.71 12.25 -1.20
CA ILE A 142 -15.50 11.45 -0.95
C ILE A 142 -14.69 11.32 -2.24
N GLU A 143 -15.33 11.02 -3.36
CA GLU A 143 -14.68 10.94 -4.68
C GLU A 143 -14.07 12.29 -5.07
N ARG A 144 -14.83 13.35 -4.94
CA ARG A 144 -14.38 14.72 -5.18
C ARG A 144 -13.21 15.13 -4.27
N TYR A 145 -13.28 14.83 -2.96
CA TYR A 145 -12.17 15.06 -2.02
C TYR A 145 -10.91 14.32 -2.46
N ASN A 146 -11.04 13.07 -2.85
CA ASN A 146 -9.93 12.25 -3.31
C ASN A 146 -9.33 12.79 -4.60
N ASP A 147 -10.17 13.20 -5.56
CA ASP A 147 -9.72 13.73 -6.85
C ASP A 147 -9.01 15.07 -6.71
N ILE A 148 -9.55 16.00 -5.93
CA ILE A 148 -8.91 17.29 -5.67
C ILE A 148 -7.58 17.07 -4.93
N THR A 149 -7.57 16.24 -3.89
CA THR A 149 -6.35 15.90 -3.14
C THR A 149 -5.29 15.29 -4.06
N LYS A 150 -5.70 14.39 -4.97
CA LYS A 150 -4.81 13.76 -5.96
C LYS A 150 -4.27 14.78 -6.95
N LYS A 151 -5.11 15.66 -7.53
CA LYS A 151 -4.68 16.72 -8.47
C LYS A 151 -3.70 17.69 -7.82
N ILE A 152 -4.02 18.19 -6.61
CA ILE A 152 -3.12 19.11 -5.88
C ILE A 152 -1.80 18.41 -5.54
N SER A 153 -1.85 17.14 -5.12
CA SER A 153 -0.65 16.34 -4.84
C SER A 153 0.21 16.15 -6.09
N GLN A 154 -0.41 15.88 -7.25
CA GLN A 154 0.28 15.77 -8.53
C GLN A 154 1.00 17.08 -8.89
N CYS A 155 0.29 18.20 -8.85
CA CYS A 155 0.84 19.50 -9.20
C CYS A 155 1.91 19.98 -8.21
N ALA A 156 1.67 19.82 -6.92
CA ALA A 156 2.62 20.23 -5.87
C ALA A 156 3.91 19.39 -5.83
N ASN A 157 3.85 18.15 -6.31
CA ASN A 157 4.99 17.24 -6.34
C ASN A 157 5.67 17.13 -7.72
N SER A 158 5.12 17.74 -8.77
CA SER A 158 5.67 17.70 -10.14
C SER A 158 7.06 18.33 -10.26
N GLN A 159 7.42 19.21 -9.34
CA GLN A 159 8.76 19.82 -9.26
C GLN A 159 9.87 18.84 -8.81
N ASN A 160 9.50 17.70 -8.26
CA ASN A 160 10.39 16.60 -7.90
C ASN A 160 9.78 15.32 -8.48
N ALA A 161 10.49 14.57 -9.33
CA ALA A 161 10.00 13.39 -10.03
C ALA A 161 9.24 12.42 -9.10
N VAL A 162 7.90 12.53 -9.08
CA VAL A 162 7.00 11.57 -8.44
C VAL A 162 6.70 10.51 -9.47
N SER A 163 6.87 9.24 -9.12
CA SER A 163 6.52 8.15 -10.01
C SER A 163 5.00 7.90 -9.99
N ASP A 164 4.44 7.47 -11.12
CA ASP A 164 3.03 7.03 -11.18
C ASP A 164 2.71 6.02 -10.09
N ALA A 165 3.68 5.18 -9.72
CA ALA A 165 3.55 4.22 -8.63
C ALA A 165 3.25 4.87 -7.27
N ASP A 166 3.71 6.09 -7.02
CA ASP A 166 3.46 6.79 -5.76
C ASP A 166 1.99 7.24 -5.66
N PHE A 167 1.35 7.60 -6.78
CA PHE A 167 -0.06 7.97 -6.82
C PHE A 167 -1.00 6.80 -6.54
N PHE A 168 -0.62 5.60 -6.94
CA PHE A 168 -1.39 4.38 -6.67
C PHE A 168 -1.26 3.86 -5.24
N SER A 169 -0.46 4.50 -4.36
CA SER A 169 -0.25 4.02 -2.99
C SER A 169 -1.55 3.86 -2.19
N ASN A 170 -2.56 4.67 -2.46
CA ASN A 170 -3.86 4.63 -1.76
C ASN A 170 -4.90 3.78 -2.49
N HIS A 171 -4.57 3.15 -3.61
CA HIS A 171 -5.48 2.24 -4.28
C HIS A 171 -5.90 1.10 -3.35
N PRO A 172 -7.19 0.71 -3.30
CA PRO A 172 -7.70 -0.30 -2.37
C PRO A 172 -6.95 -1.64 -2.42
N PHE A 173 -6.51 -2.07 -3.62
CA PHE A 173 -5.65 -3.25 -3.77
C PHE A 173 -4.39 -3.16 -2.90
N HIS A 174 -3.68 -2.03 -2.93
CA HIS A 174 -2.45 -1.88 -2.15
C HIS A 174 -2.72 -1.82 -0.65
N VAL A 175 -3.86 -1.27 -0.24
CA VAL A 175 -4.32 -1.28 1.16
C VAL A 175 -4.62 -2.71 1.62
N MET A 176 -5.27 -3.52 0.76
CA MET A 176 -5.52 -4.94 1.07
C MET A 176 -4.22 -5.74 1.15
N MET A 177 -3.29 -5.55 0.20
CA MET A 177 -1.98 -6.21 0.21
C MET A 177 -1.17 -5.88 1.47
N GLU A 178 -1.20 -4.63 1.94
CA GLU A 178 -0.57 -4.22 3.20
C GLU A 178 -1.19 -4.95 4.40
N LYS A 179 -2.52 -5.00 4.49
CA LYS A 179 -3.23 -5.74 5.55
C LYS A 179 -2.89 -7.24 5.54
N LEU A 180 -2.92 -7.86 4.36
CA LEU A 180 -2.58 -9.28 4.20
C LEU A 180 -1.13 -9.55 4.59
N SER A 181 -0.19 -8.67 4.21
CA SER A 181 1.22 -8.81 4.57
C SER A 181 1.44 -8.86 6.08
N LEU A 182 0.73 -8.03 6.85
CA LEU A 182 0.87 -7.98 8.31
C LEU A 182 0.25 -9.18 9.03
N LYS A 183 -0.70 -9.88 8.40
CA LYS A 183 -1.37 -11.06 8.96
C LYS A 183 -0.69 -12.38 8.54
N THR A 184 -0.01 -12.41 7.40
CA THR A 184 0.56 -13.64 6.82
C THR A 184 1.98 -13.86 7.29
N MET A 185 2.19 -14.89 8.09
CA MET A 185 3.50 -15.29 8.60
C MET A 185 4.20 -16.21 7.58
N ALA A 186 5.42 -15.86 7.20
CA ALA A 186 6.28 -16.74 6.41
C ALA A 186 6.86 -17.85 7.31
N PRO A 187 6.99 -19.08 6.78
CA PRO A 187 7.60 -20.18 7.52
C PRO A 187 9.04 -19.87 7.97
N PRO A 188 9.47 -20.42 9.11
CA PRO A 188 10.87 -20.31 9.55
C PRO A 188 11.77 -21.06 8.57
N VAL A 189 12.86 -20.44 8.13
CA VAL A 189 13.81 -21.01 7.17
C VAL A 189 15.26 -20.66 7.55
N ASN A 190 16.21 -21.37 6.98
CA ASN A 190 17.64 -21.11 7.14
C ASN A 190 18.14 -21.10 8.61
N GLY A 191 17.60 -22.00 9.45
CA GLY A 191 17.99 -22.10 10.86
C GLY A 191 17.44 -21.00 11.77
N ASN A 192 16.63 -20.07 11.23
CA ASN A 192 15.89 -19.13 12.07
C ASN A 192 14.68 -19.84 12.68
N PRO A 193 14.57 -19.95 14.03
CA PRO A 193 13.43 -20.63 14.67
C PRO A 193 12.13 -19.82 14.61
N PHE A 194 12.19 -18.55 14.23
CA PHE A 194 11.05 -17.65 14.24
C PHE A 194 10.46 -17.43 12.86
N GLN A 195 9.13 -17.32 12.81
CA GLN A 195 8.41 -16.86 11.62
C GLN A 195 8.68 -15.39 11.37
N THR A 196 8.74 -15.01 10.10
CA THR A 196 8.93 -13.62 9.66
C THR A 196 7.73 -13.14 8.86
N ILE A 197 7.72 -11.85 8.54
CA ILE A 197 6.67 -11.23 7.74
C ILE A 197 7.30 -10.59 6.51
N TRP A 198 6.75 -10.89 5.33
CA TRP A 198 7.00 -10.15 4.12
C TRP A 198 6.29 -8.81 4.20
N TYR A 199 7.06 -7.76 4.50
CA TYR A 199 6.53 -6.42 4.71
C TYR A 199 6.18 -5.74 3.37
N TYR A 200 4.89 -5.54 3.10
CA TYR A 200 4.45 -4.85 1.89
C TYR A 200 4.62 -3.33 2.06
N GLU A 201 5.60 -2.77 1.34
CA GLU A 201 5.88 -1.34 1.38
C GLU A 201 4.92 -0.60 0.43
N ARG A 202 3.73 -0.27 0.91
CA ARG A 202 2.69 0.44 0.15
C ARG A 202 3.14 1.85 -0.26
N SER A 203 3.76 2.57 0.64
CA SER A 203 4.33 3.90 0.40
C SER A 203 5.84 3.85 0.55
N ARG A 204 6.57 4.48 -0.36
CA ARG A 204 8.04 4.47 -0.37
C ARG A 204 8.61 4.97 0.96
N GLY A 205 9.47 4.19 1.59
CA GLY A 205 10.13 4.50 2.87
C GLY A 205 9.28 4.20 4.11
N LYS A 206 8.12 3.54 3.95
CA LYS A 206 7.25 3.21 5.08
C LYS A 206 7.91 2.24 6.06
N TRP A 207 8.70 1.27 5.57
CA TRP A 207 9.44 0.34 6.44
C TRP A 207 10.43 1.08 7.36
N GLU A 208 11.14 2.09 6.84
CA GLU A 208 12.02 2.94 7.64
C GLU A 208 11.22 3.86 8.58
N GLN A 209 10.10 4.39 8.11
CA GLN A 209 9.23 5.27 8.89
C GLN A 209 8.64 4.58 10.11
N ASP A 210 8.19 3.33 9.97
CA ASP A 210 7.60 2.55 11.06
C ASP A 210 8.61 2.28 12.19
N GLN A 211 9.92 2.33 11.89
CA GLN A 211 10.99 2.18 12.88
C GLN A 211 11.35 3.45 13.63
N MET A 212 10.94 4.63 13.14
CA MET A 212 11.40 5.92 13.69
C MET A 212 10.97 6.16 15.13
N LYS A 213 9.79 5.67 15.52
CA LYS A 213 9.21 5.84 16.86
C LYS A 213 9.61 4.73 17.83
N LEU A 214 10.34 3.72 17.36
CA LEU A 214 10.70 2.55 18.16
C LEU A 214 11.98 2.80 18.97
N THR A 215 12.00 2.30 20.20
CA THR A 215 13.23 2.19 20.99
C THR A 215 14.25 1.27 20.30
N PRO A 216 15.55 1.31 20.64
CA PRO A 216 16.54 0.41 20.04
C PRO A 216 16.16 -1.06 20.11
N ALA A 217 15.65 -1.54 21.27
CA ALA A 217 15.20 -2.92 21.47
C ALA A 217 13.99 -3.26 20.59
N GLN A 218 12.97 -2.39 20.56
CA GLN A 218 11.78 -2.56 19.69
C GLN A 218 12.17 -2.55 18.21
N ARG A 219 13.15 -1.73 17.80
CA ARG A 219 13.65 -1.71 16.43
C ARG A 219 14.31 -3.02 16.04
N GLN A 220 15.12 -3.61 16.93
CA GLN A 220 15.70 -4.94 16.68
C GLN A 220 14.60 -5.99 16.51
N GLN A 221 13.59 -6.01 17.37
CA GLN A 221 12.43 -6.90 17.25
C GLN A 221 11.67 -6.68 15.93
N PHE A 222 11.45 -5.42 15.54
CA PHE A 222 10.80 -5.09 14.26
C PHE A 222 11.60 -5.62 13.07
N ILE A 223 12.92 -5.41 13.04
CA ILE A 223 13.81 -5.89 11.96
C ILE A 223 13.87 -7.41 11.93
N ALA A 224 13.90 -8.08 13.10
CA ALA A 224 13.87 -9.54 13.18
C ALA A 224 12.56 -10.11 12.61
N LYS A 225 11.44 -9.46 12.89
CA LYS A 225 10.10 -9.83 12.38
C LYS A 225 9.89 -9.46 10.92
N HIS A 226 10.43 -8.32 10.48
CA HIS A 226 10.30 -7.77 9.12
C HIS A 226 11.70 -7.56 8.51
N PRO A 227 12.39 -8.62 8.11
CA PRO A 227 13.75 -8.52 7.57
C PRO A 227 13.79 -7.65 6.30
N LYS A 228 14.85 -6.88 6.13
CA LYS A 228 15.00 -5.96 5.00
C LYS A 228 14.94 -6.64 3.63
N ASN A 229 15.40 -7.87 3.53
CA ASN A 229 15.33 -8.68 2.30
C ASN A 229 13.91 -9.23 2.02
N GLN A 230 12.98 -9.09 2.97
CA GLN A 230 11.56 -9.41 2.81
C GLN A 230 10.68 -8.15 2.71
N VAL A 231 11.27 -7.00 2.40
CA VAL A 231 10.51 -5.79 2.09
C VAL A 231 10.06 -5.82 0.63
N LEU A 232 8.78 -6.01 0.42
CA LEU A 232 8.14 -6.08 -0.89
C LEU A 232 7.65 -4.71 -1.33
N LYS A 233 8.36 -4.09 -2.29
CA LYS A 233 7.98 -2.82 -2.91
C LYS A 233 6.99 -3.02 -4.05
N LYS A 234 6.05 -2.09 -4.21
CA LYS A 234 5.04 -2.11 -5.29
C LYS A 234 5.67 -2.27 -6.68
N GLU A 235 6.72 -1.50 -6.96
CA GLU A 235 7.40 -1.51 -8.25
C GLU A 235 8.10 -2.84 -8.52
N LYS A 236 8.61 -3.49 -7.47
CA LYS A 236 9.19 -4.83 -7.57
C LYS A 236 8.10 -5.86 -7.86
N LEU A 237 6.99 -5.80 -7.12
CA LEU A 237 5.85 -6.69 -7.36
C LEU A 237 5.32 -6.53 -8.79
N ALA A 238 5.17 -5.29 -9.28
CA ALA A 238 4.74 -5.02 -10.66
C ALA A 238 5.65 -5.68 -11.70
N LYS A 239 6.98 -5.60 -11.52
CA LYS A 239 7.94 -6.27 -12.41
C LYS A 239 7.77 -7.78 -12.41
N CYS A 240 7.65 -8.37 -11.22
CA CYS A 240 7.50 -9.81 -11.08
C CYS A 240 6.20 -10.29 -11.74
N LEU A 241 5.07 -9.69 -11.40
CA LEU A 241 3.77 -10.12 -11.92
C LEU A 241 3.66 -9.91 -13.44
N ASN A 242 4.20 -8.82 -13.99
CA ASN A 242 4.23 -8.63 -15.45
C ASN A 242 5.13 -9.66 -16.16
N ALA A 243 6.23 -10.09 -15.55
CA ALA A 243 7.06 -11.18 -16.11
C ALA A 243 6.28 -12.50 -16.13
N PHE A 244 5.63 -12.86 -15.03
CA PHE A 244 4.77 -14.05 -14.95
C PHE A 244 3.53 -13.98 -15.86
N ALA A 245 3.01 -12.78 -16.13
CA ALA A 245 1.94 -12.55 -17.10
C ALA A 245 2.43 -12.53 -18.56
N MET A 246 3.68 -12.97 -18.83
CA MET A 246 4.29 -13.04 -20.15
C MET A 246 4.40 -11.69 -20.88
N ASN A 247 4.66 -10.62 -20.12
CA ASN A 247 4.91 -9.27 -20.65
C ASN A 247 6.36 -8.79 -20.39
N PRO A 248 7.42 -9.58 -20.72
CA PRO A 248 8.79 -9.22 -20.39
C PRO A 248 9.26 -7.96 -21.10
N HIS A 249 8.75 -7.66 -22.29
CA HIS A 249 9.05 -6.46 -23.07
C HIS A 249 8.60 -5.18 -22.33
N GLU A 250 7.50 -5.22 -21.60
CA GLU A 250 7.04 -4.12 -20.77
C GLU A 250 7.87 -3.98 -19.48
N VAL A 251 8.27 -5.11 -18.88
CA VAL A 251 9.19 -5.09 -17.73
C VAL A 251 10.54 -4.45 -18.07
N CYS A 252 11.01 -4.64 -19.29
CA CYS A 252 12.26 -4.06 -19.79
C CYS A 252 12.17 -2.57 -20.13
N GLN A 253 10.97 -1.97 -20.11
CA GLN A 253 10.78 -0.54 -20.32
C GLN A 253 11.10 0.28 -19.05
N SER A 254 10.62 1.52 -18.98
CA SER A 254 10.77 2.31 -17.77
C SER A 254 9.89 1.77 -16.62
N SER A 255 10.29 2.03 -15.38
CA SER A 255 9.47 1.67 -14.22
C SER A 255 8.05 2.23 -14.30
N ALA A 256 7.87 3.42 -14.88
CA ALA A 256 6.55 4.04 -15.04
C ALA A 256 5.66 3.24 -15.99
N ILE A 257 6.16 2.84 -17.17
CA ILE A 257 5.40 2.05 -18.15
C ILE A 257 5.04 0.68 -17.57
N ASN A 258 6.03 0.01 -16.96
CA ASN A 258 5.78 -1.28 -16.30
C ASN A 258 4.73 -1.17 -15.20
N PHE A 259 4.79 -0.11 -14.38
CA PHE A 259 3.83 0.10 -13.30
C PHE A 259 2.44 0.45 -13.84
N LYS A 260 2.33 1.26 -14.90
CA LYS A 260 1.05 1.58 -15.56
C LYS A 260 0.34 0.32 -16.07
N ARG A 261 1.09 -0.62 -16.65
CA ARG A 261 0.52 -1.93 -17.06
C ARG A 261 -0.02 -2.70 -15.86
N PHE A 262 0.77 -2.77 -14.79
CA PHE A 262 0.36 -3.42 -13.55
C PHE A 262 -0.88 -2.75 -12.93
N ALA A 263 -0.94 -1.41 -12.91
CA ALA A 263 -2.08 -0.66 -12.41
C ALA A 263 -3.39 -1.07 -13.12
N GLY A 264 -3.40 -1.12 -14.45
CA GLY A 264 -4.57 -1.61 -15.19
C GLY A 264 -4.96 -3.06 -14.85
N THR A 265 -3.97 -3.93 -14.57
CA THR A 265 -4.25 -5.31 -14.16
C THR A 265 -4.89 -5.39 -12.76
N ILE A 266 -4.42 -4.59 -11.80
CA ILE A 266 -4.97 -4.59 -10.43
C ILE A 266 -6.34 -3.94 -10.36
N ASP A 267 -6.63 -2.93 -11.21
CA ASP A 267 -7.95 -2.35 -11.36
C ASP A 267 -8.96 -3.44 -11.80
N ASP A 268 -8.62 -4.18 -12.87
CA ASP A 268 -9.42 -5.30 -13.36
C ASP A 268 -9.66 -6.38 -12.29
N ILE A 269 -8.62 -6.77 -11.53
CA ILE A 269 -8.73 -7.77 -10.48
C ILE A 269 -9.62 -7.25 -9.35
N TYR A 270 -9.45 -5.99 -8.95
CA TYR A 270 -10.22 -5.40 -7.87
C TYR A 270 -11.71 -5.27 -8.22
N GLU A 271 -12.03 -4.83 -9.42
CA GLU A 271 -13.42 -4.67 -9.88
C GLU A 271 -14.12 -6.02 -10.10
N LYS A 272 -13.45 -6.97 -10.76
CA LYS A 272 -14.08 -8.24 -11.20
C LYS A 272 -13.98 -9.36 -10.19
N SER A 273 -12.98 -9.35 -9.31
CA SER A 273 -12.64 -10.50 -8.46
C SER A 273 -12.03 -10.12 -7.12
N ARG A 274 -12.58 -9.11 -6.44
CA ARG A 274 -12.06 -8.61 -5.17
C ARG A 274 -11.78 -9.69 -4.12
N ASP A 275 -12.69 -10.66 -3.99
CA ASP A 275 -12.54 -11.79 -3.06
C ASP A 275 -11.37 -12.73 -3.41
N SER A 276 -10.77 -12.59 -4.60
CA SER A 276 -9.57 -13.34 -4.96
C SER A 276 -8.29 -12.75 -4.36
N ILE A 277 -8.33 -11.48 -3.88
CA ILE A 277 -7.23 -10.83 -3.19
C ILE A 277 -7.27 -11.26 -1.72
N ASN A 278 -6.75 -12.44 -1.46
CA ASN A 278 -6.74 -13.10 -0.15
C ASN A 278 -5.32 -13.52 0.24
N GLU A 279 -5.18 -14.25 1.33
CA GLU A 279 -3.88 -14.71 1.84
C GLU A 279 -3.11 -15.56 0.82
N GLU A 280 -3.79 -16.46 0.09
CA GLU A 280 -3.15 -17.29 -0.94
C GLU A 280 -2.67 -16.45 -2.13
N TYR A 281 -3.45 -15.44 -2.53
CA TYR A 281 -3.00 -14.48 -3.54
C TYR A 281 -1.74 -13.73 -3.08
N PHE A 282 -1.70 -13.28 -1.82
CA PHE A 282 -0.53 -12.64 -1.26
C PHE A 282 0.69 -13.57 -1.24
N LYS A 283 0.52 -14.82 -0.77
CA LYS A 283 1.58 -15.85 -0.79
C LYS A 283 2.11 -16.09 -2.20
N LYS A 284 1.22 -16.21 -3.18
CA LYS A 284 1.61 -16.36 -4.59
C LYS A 284 2.40 -15.15 -5.11
N CYS A 285 1.98 -13.93 -4.78
CA CYS A 285 2.74 -12.71 -5.10
C CYS A 285 4.16 -12.74 -4.53
N VAL A 286 4.30 -13.16 -3.28
CA VAL A 286 5.61 -13.34 -2.62
C VAL A 286 6.43 -14.43 -3.33
N CYS A 287 5.83 -15.56 -3.67
CA CYS A 287 6.51 -16.63 -4.43
C CYS A 287 7.03 -16.13 -5.78
N CYS A 288 6.26 -15.32 -6.51
CA CYS A 288 6.72 -14.70 -7.76
C CYS A 288 7.97 -13.83 -7.52
N VAL A 289 8.03 -13.11 -6.40
CA VAL A 289 9.20 -12.30 -6.03
C VAL A 289 10.39 -13.19 -5.67
N ILE A 290 10.17 -14.27 -4.91
CA ILE A 290 11.23 -15.25 -4.56
C ILE A 290 11.83 -15.84 -5.83
N VAL A 291 11.00 -16.26 -6.80
CA VAL A 291 11.49 -16.79 -8.08
C VAL A 291 12.32 -15.75 -8.81
N PHE A 292 11.80 -14.53 -8.97
CA PHE A 292 12.47 -13.45 -9.66
C PHE A 292 13.82 -13.10 -9.03
N ASP A 293 13.88 -12.94 -7.71
CA ASP A 293 15.09 -12.56 -6.99
C ASP A 293 16.12 -13.68 -6.93
N THR A 294 15.64 -14.92 -6.87
CA THR A 294 16.55 -16.07 -6.90
C THR A 294 17.19 -16.23 -8.28
N LEU A 295 16.39 -16.14 -9.34
CA LEU A 295 16.92 -16.18 -10.70
C LEU A 295 17.88 -14.99 -10.97
N ASP A 296 17.56 -13.79 -10.49
CA ASP A 296 18.44 -12.61 -10.61
C ASP A 296 19.80 -12.85 -9.97
N ARG A 297 19.83 -13.52 -8.81
CA ARG A 297 21.08 -13.91 -8.12
C ARG A 297 21.82 -15.04 -8.83
N MET A 298 21.09 -16.03 -9.36
CA MET A 298 21.67 -17.14 -10.09
C MET A 298 22.36 -16.65 -11.38
N VAL A 299 21.67 -15.86 -12.19
CA VAL A 299 22.24 -15.25 -13.41
C VAL A 299 23.47 -14.42 -13.08
N ASN A 300 23.46 -13.63 -11.99
CA ASN A 300 24.60 -12.80 -11.62
C ASN A 300 25.84 -13.61 -11.20
N LYS A 301 25.68 -14.87 -10.81
CA LYS A 301 26.74 -15.78 -10.39
C LYS A 301 27.14 -16.79 -11.47
N ALA A 302 26.38 -16.86 -12.55
CA ALA A 302 26.59 -17.83 -13.60
C ALA A 302 27.91 -17.54 -14.36
N GLU A 303 28.69 -18.57 -14.65
CA GLU A 303 29.98 -18.45 -15.35
C GLU A 303 29.82 -17.88 -16.78
N TRP A 304 28.69 -18.18 -17.42
CA TRP A 304 28.37 -17.67 -18.75
C TRP A 304 27.94 -16.19 -18.76
N TYR A 305 27.67 -15.58 -17.60
CA TYR A 305 27.17 -14.20 -17.51
C TYR A 305 28.31 -13.20 -17.33
N PRO A 306 28.58 -12.30 -18.31
CA PRO A 306 29.63 -11.31 -18.19
C PRO A 306 29.30 -10.21 -17.19
N SER A 307 30.28 -9.71 -16.46
CA SER A 307 30.12 -8.57 -15.58
C SER A 307 29.58 -7.36 -16.34
N GLY A 308 28.53 -6.72 -15.82
CA GLY A 308 27.86 -5.59 -16.47
C GLY A 308 26.90 -5.97 -17.61
N GLY A 309 26.54 -7.25 -17.74
CA GLY A 309 25.62 -7.75 -18.75
C GLY A 309 24.15 -7.36 -18.56
N ASN A 310 23.31 -7.97 -19.38
CA ASN A 310 21.90 -7.59 -19.54
C ASN A 310 20.92 -8.37 -18.61
N LYS A 311 21.30 -8.60 -17.35
CA LYS A 311 20.51 -9.36 -16.36
C LYS A 311 19.07 -8.86 -16.22
N ALA A 312 18.90 -7.55 -16.22
CA ALA A 312 17.58 -6.90 -16.11
C ALA A 312 16.63 -7.26 -17.27
N GLN A 313 17.15 -7.74 -18.39
CA GLN A 313 16.41 -8.23 -19.55
C GLN A 313 16.29 -9.75 -19.53
N ILE A 314 17.34 -10.45 -19.17
CA ILE A 314 17.39 -11.92 -19.15
C ILE A 314 16.34 -12.47 -18.18
N VAL A 315 16.31 -11.99 -16.92
CA VAL A 315 15.45 -12.53 -15.88
C VAL A 315 13.95 -12.48 -16.24
N PRO A 316 13.35 -11.33 -16.62
CA PRO A 316 11.93 -11.31 -16.97
C PRO A 316 11.61 -12.12 -18.23
N TYR A 317 12.51 -12.17 -19.22
CA TYR A 317 12.34 -12.98 -20.43
C TYR A 317 12.37 -14.48 -20.12
N SER A 318 13.25 -14.92 -19.24
CA SER A 318 13.36 -16.33 -18.82
C SER A 318 12.10 -16.79 -18.08
N ILE A 319 11.60 -15.98 -17.14
CA ILE A 319 10.36 -16.28 -16.42
C ILE A 319 9.18 -16.34 -17.40
N ALA A 320 9.05 -15.35 -18.29
CA ALA A 320 7.98 -15.32 -19.27
C ALA A 320 8.06 -16.52 -20.25
N LYS A 321 9.27 -16.91 -20.66
CA LYS A 321 9.50 -18.08 -21.52
C LYS A 321 9.07 -19.36 -20.81
N LEU A 322 9.51 -19.58 -19.57
CA LEU A 322 9.08 -20.73 -18.77
C LEU A 322 7.55 -20.81 -18.71
N MET A 323 6.89 -19.71 -18.34
CA MET A 323 5.43 -19.67 -18.23
C MET A 323 4.73 -19.97 -19.55
N SER A 324 5.32 -19.57 -20.69
CA SER A 324 4.76 -19.86 -22.02
C SER A 324 4.89 -21.33 -22.46
N MET A 325 5.77 -22.07 -21.80
CA MET A 325 6.09 -23.49 -22.13
C MET A 325 5.38 -24.48 -21.20
N LEU A 326 4.78 -24.03 -20.10
CA LEU A 326 4.12 -24.92 -19.16
C LEU A 326 3.02 -25.76 -19.86
N PRO A 327 2.98 -27.08 -19.62
CA PRO A 327 1.92 -27.93 -20.17
C PRO A 327 0.54 -27.44 -19.75
N LYS A 328 -0.45 -27.67 -20.61
CA LYS A 328 -1.85 -27.33 -20.29
C LYS A 328 -2.29 -28.01 -18.99
N ASN A 329 -3.04 -27.30 -18.17
CA ASN A 329 -3.54 -27.76 -16.88
C ASN A 329 -2.49 -28.04 -15.81
N THR A 330 -1.28 -27.49 -15.94
CA THR A 330 -0.25 -27.53 -14.89
C THR A 330 0.12 -26.14 -14.39
N ASN A 331 0.75 -26.10 -13.23
CA ASN A 331 1.27 -24.88 -12.60
C ASN A 331 2.55 -25.20 -11.81
N LEU A 332 3.29 -24.15 -11.46
CA LEU A 332 4.39 -24.27 -10.51
C LEU A 332 3.88 -24.67 -9.13
N ASP A 333 4.67 -25.41 -8.38
CA ASP A 333 4.38 -25.71 -6.97
C ASP A 333 4.67 -24.50 -6.08
N TRP A 334 3.68 -23.58 -6.04
CA TRP A 334 3.73 -22.39 -5.19
C TRP A 334 3.80 -22.71 -3.70
N GLY A 335 3.21 -23.86 -3.30
CA GLY A 335 3.23 -24.34 -1.93
C GLY A 335 4.64 -24.67 -1.45
N SER A 336 5.41 -25.39 -2.26
CA SER A 336 6.82 -25.70 -1.99
C SER A 336 7.67 -24.43 -1.91
N ILE A 337 7.49 -23.48 -2.86
CA ILE A 337 8.23 -22.20 -2.85
C ILE A 337 7.92 -21.42 -1.57
N TRP A 338 6.64 -21.31 -1.20
CA TRP A 338 6.23 -20.63 0.02
C TRP A 338 6.79 -21.29 1.27
N LYS A 339 6.67 -22.62 1.38
CA LYS A 339 7.12 -23.39 2.55
C LYS A 339 8.62 -23.27 2.76
N ASN A 340 9.40 -23.33 1.69
CA ASN A 340 10.87 -23.32 1.77
C ASN A 340 11.48 -21.94 1.61
N GLN A 341 10.68 -20.91 1.24
CA GLN A 341 11.13 -19.54 0.96
C GLN A 341 12.30 -19.47 -0.06
N THR A 342 12.35 -20.45 -0.95
CA THR A 342 13.35 -20.60 -2.01
C THR A 342 12.80 -21.48 -3.13
N LEU A 343 13.53 -21.58 -4.25
CA LEU A 343 13.17 -22.48 -5.34
C LEU A 343 13.46 -23.93 -4.97
N TYR A 344 12.59 -24.82 -5.41
CA TYR A 344 12.93 -26.25 -5.43
C TYR A 344 13.92 -26.55 -6.58
N HIS A 345 14.71 -27.60 -6.41
CA HIS A 345 15.86 -27.88 -7.26
C HIS A 345 15.51 -27.93 -8.76
N GLN A 346 14.45 -28.64 -9.12
CA GLN A 346 14.03 -28.81 -10.52
C GLN A 346 13.69 -27.46 -11.18
N LEU A 347 12.97 -26.57 -10.48
CA LEU A 347 12.66 -25.24 -10.98
C LEU A 347 13.92 -24.37 -11.12
N ALA A 348 14.83 -24.45 -10.16
CA ALA A 348 16.08 -23.69 -10.20
C ALA A 348 16.93 -24.09 -11.41
N THR A 349 17.14 -25.39 -11.61
CA THR A 349 17.92 -25.94 -12.73
C THR A 349 17.27 -25.56 -14.07
N GLU A 350 15.96 -25.73 -14.21
CA GLU A 350 15.23 -25.38 -15.43
C GLU A 350 15.34 -23.89 -15.78
N LEU A 351 15.15 -23.02 -14.79
CA LEU A 351 15.26 -21.57 -14.97
C LEU A 351 16.68 -21.13 -15.35
N GLU A 352 17.71 -21.78 -14.81
CA GLU A 352 19.12 -21.50 -15.15
C GLU A 352 19.41 -21.83 -16.61
N GLN A 353 18.97 -23.01 -17.08
CA GLN A 353 19.13 -23.42 -18.47
C GLN A 353 18.38 -22.49 -19.42
N ILE A 354 17.13 -22.15 -19.10
CA ILE A 354 16.36 -21.17 -19.89
C ILE A 354 17.06 -19.81 -19.91
N ALA A 355 17.60 -19.35 -18.78
CA ALA A 355 18.25 -18.06 -18.69
C ALA A 355 19.52 -17.97 -19.56
N HIS A 356 20.27 -19.06 -19.67
CA HIS A 356 21.42 -19.14 -20.57
C HIS A 356 20.99 -19.01 -22.04
N VAL A 357 20.00 -19.79 -22.46
CA VAL A 357 19.47 -19.72 -23.84
C VAL A 357 18.88 -18.33 -24.15
N ILE A 358 18.18 -17.73 -23.19
CA ILE A 358 17.64 -16.37 -23.35
C ILE A 358 18.76 -15.34 -23.47
N HIS A 359 19.84 -15.49 -22.71
CA HIS A 359 21.01 -14.63 -22.86
C HIS A 359 21.57 -14.70 -24.31
N GLU A 360 21.84 -15.90 -24.84
CA GLU A 360 22.33 -16.09 -26.20
C GLU A 360 21.34 -15.51 -27.22
N PHE A 361 20.05 -15.79 -27.07
CA PHE A 361 19.03 -15.24 -27.95
C PHE A 361 19.01 -13.70 -27.95
N LEU A 362 19.03 -13.06 -26.79
CA LEU A 362 18.99 -11.59 -26.71
C LEU A 362 20.27 -10.96 -27.28
N MET A 363 21.43 -11.59 -27.11
CA MET A 363 22.68 -11.14 -27.69
C MET A 363 22.67 -11.27 -29.25
N LYS A 364 22.16 -12.37 -29.75
CA LYS A 364 22.01 -12.60 -31.20
C LYS A 364 21.02 -11.62 -31.85
N GLU A 365 19.84 -11.42 -31.22
CA GLU A 365 18.84 -10.49 -31.74
C GLU A 365 19.29 -9.02 -31.67
N ALA A 366 20.22 -8.69 -30.80
CA ALA A 366 20.77 -7.34 -30.69
C ALA A 366 21.78 -7.04 -31.83
N ASP A 367 22.38 -8.06 -32.41
CA ASP A 367 23.29 -7.98 -33.56
C ASP A 367 24.30 -6.80 -33.46
N GLY A 368 25.03 -6.74 -32.35
CA GLY A 368 25.93 -5.64 -32.02
C GLY A 368 25.29 -4.35 -31.50
N GLY A 369 23.97 -4.28 -31.50
CA GLY A 369 23.21 -3.16 -30.91
C GLY A 369 22.95 -3.32 -29.43
N LEU A 370 22.12 -2.42 -28.88
CA LEU A 370 21.77 -2.41 -27.43
C LEU A 370 20.66 -3.41 -27.11
N VAL A 371 20.98 -4.48 -26.41
CA VAL A 371 20.01 -5.47 -25.87
C VAL A 371 18.87 -4.78 -25.13
N ARG A 372 19.17 -3.74 -24.36
CA ARG A 372 18.15 -2.95 -23.64
C ARG A 372 17.11 -2.31 -24.56
N SER A 373 17.50 -1.86 -25.75
CA SER A 373 16.57 -1.27 -26.70
C SER A 373 15.73 -2.34 -27.41
N MET A 374 16.37 -3.45 -27.78
CA MET A 374 15.74 -4.58 -28.44
C MET A 374 14.68 -5.24 -27.55
N SER A 375 15.03 -5.55 -26.32
CA SER A 375 14.15 -6.25 -25.35
C SER A 375 12.87 -5.50 -24.99
N ARG A 376 12.76 -4.22 -25.33
CA ARG A 376 11.52 -3.42 -25.12
C ARG A 376 10.47 -3.62 -26.21
N LYS A 377 10.83 -4.27 -27.31
CA LYS A 377 9.95 -4.47 -28.46
C LYS A 377 9.10 -5.73 -28.25
N LEU A 378 7.79 -5.62 -28.52
CA LEU A 378 6.87 -6.76 -28.48
C LEU A 378 7.30 -7.85 -29.49
N ASP A 379 7.86 -7.46 -30.62
CA ASP A 379 8.34 -8.38 -31.66
C ASP A 379 9.47 -9.28 -31.13
N THR A 380 10.41 -8.74 -30.38
CA THR A 380 11.45 -9.53 -29.70
C THR A 380 10.85 -10.57 -28.77
N TRP A 381 9.79 -10.20 -28.02
CA TRP A 381 9.09 -11.17 -27.18
C TRP A 381 8.39 -12.26 -28.01
N LYS A 382 7.73 -11.92 -29.12
CA LYS A 382 7.13 -12.92 -30.02
C LYS A 382 8.16 -13.92 -30.51
N LYS A 383 9.28 -13.46 -31.05
CA LYS A 383 10.40 -14.32 -31.48
C LYS A 383 10.92 -15.20 -30.33
N CYS A 384 11.09 -14.64 -29.13
CA CYS A 384 11.51 -15.39 -27.95
C CYS A 384 10.50 -16.48 -27.58
N LYS A 385 9.20 -16.17 -27.63
CA LYS A 385 8.14 -17.12 -27.35
C LYS A 385 8.17 -18.30 -28.31
N ASP A 386 8.51 -18.07 -29.58
CA ASP A 386 8.55 -19.09 -30.64
C ASP A 386 9.85 -19.94 -30.63
N LEU A 387 10.82 -19.63 -29.74
CA LEU A 387 12.00 -20.48 -29.56
C LEU A 387 11.59 -21.89 -29.16
N LYS A 388 12.09 -22.89 -29.91
CA LYS A 388 11.85 -24.30 -29.60
C LYS A 388 12.78 -24.73 -28.47
N LEU A 389 12.27 -24.74 -27.25
CA LEU A 389 12.90 -25.30 -26.07
C LEU A 389 12.05 -26.45 -25.55
N GLN A 390 12.69 -27.43 -24.94
CA GLN A 390 12.01 -28.55 -24.28
C GLN A 390 12.25 -28.43 -22.77
N LEU A 391 11.18 -28.59 -21.99
CA LEU A 391 11.27 -28.70 -20.55
C LEU A 391 11.77 -30.09 -20.18
N SER A 392 12.61 -30.19 -19.17
CA SER A 392 13.11 -31.48 -18.69
C SER A 392 11.97 -32.31 -18.05
N ASP A 393 12.04 -33.64 -18.23
CA ASP A 393 11.06 -34.55 -17.63
C ASP A 393 11.00 -34.43 -16.12
N GLN A 394 12.15 -34.19 -15.49
CA GLN A 394 12.24 -33.96 -14.04
C GLN A 394 11.50 -32.70 -13.59
N PHE A 395 11.58 -31.62 -14.38
CA PHE A 395 10.83 -30.41 -14.10
C PHE A 395 9.33 -30.62 -14.34
N ILE A 396 8.95 -31.24 -15.45
CA ILE A 396 7.54 -31.54 -15.77
C ILE A 396 6.90 -32.38 -14.64
N ALA A 397 7.61 -33.40 -14.13
CA ALA A 397 7.14 -34.20 -13.01
C ALA A 397 7.01 -33.46 -11.69
N SER A 398 7.65 -32.29 -11.55
CA SER A 398 7.56 -31.43 -10.36
C SER A 398 6.40 -30.40 -10.40
N LEU A 399 5.69 -30.33 -11.54
CA LEU A 399 4.54 -29.43 -11.69
C LEU A 399 3.31 -29.98 -10.98
N VAL A 400 2.46 -29.07 -10.48
CA VAL A 400 1.19 -29.43 -9.85
C VAL A 400 0.02 -29.26 -10.82
N SER A 401 -1.06 -29.99 -10.57
CA SER A 401 -2.29 -29.84 -11.34
C SER A 401 -2.93 -28.46 -11.13
N LEU A 402 -3.42 -27.86 -12.23
CA LEU A 402 -4.17 -26.61 -12.15
C LEU A 402 -5.48 -26.76 -11.38
N GLN A 403 -6.08 -27.98 -11.38
CA GLN A 403 -7.28 -28.28 -10.61
C GLN A 403 -7.00 -28.23 -9.11
N GLU A 404 -5.92 -28.86 -8.65
CA GLU A 404 -5.49 -28.80 -7.24
C GLU A 404 -5.23 -27.36 -6.79
N THR A 405 -4.57 -26.55 -7.65
CA THR A 405 -4.35 -25.13 -7.37
C THR A 405 -5.68 -24.39 -7.23
N ARG A 406 -6.65 -24.62 -8.11
CA ARG A 406 -7.98 -23.98 -8.05
C ARG A 406 -8.78 -24.41 -6.83
N ASP A 407 -8.70 -25.68 -6.47
CA ASP A 407 -9.39 -26.20 -5.29
C ASP A 407 -8.82 -25.58 -4.00
N ALA A 408 -7.50 -25.43 -3.91
CA ALA A 408 -6.84 -24.72 -2.81
C ALA A 408 -7.24 -23.22 -2.77
N GLU A 409 -7.29 -22.54 -3.91
CA GLU A 409 -7.76 -21.15 -4.02
C GLU A 409 -9.23 -21.01 -3.61
N MET A 410 -10.10 -21.97 -3.97
CA MET A 410 -11.51 -21.95 -3.54
C MET A 410 -11.66 -22.17 -2.04
N VAL A 411 -10.88 -23.06 -1.44
CA VAL A 411 -10.87 -23.28 0.02
C VAL A 411 -10.40 -22.02 0.72
N ALA A 412 -9.31 -21.41 0.25
CA ALA A 412 -8.78 -20.16 0.80
C ALA A 412 -9.80 -19.00 0.69
N LYS A 413 -10.49 -18.88 -0.44
CA LYS A 413 -11.55 -17.89 -0.64
C LYS A 413 -12.72 -18.07 0.35
N ARG A 414 -13.12 -19.32 0.60
CA ARG A 414 -14.16 -19.63 1.61
C ARG A 414 -13.67 -19.29 3.02
N ALA A 415 -12.42 -19.65 3.36
CA ALA A 415 -11.81 -19.34 4.64
C ALA A 415 -11.67 -17.81 4.86
N HIS A 416 -11.24 -17.08 3.83
CA HIS A 416 -11.17 -15.61 3.88
C HIS A 416 -12.54 -14.98 4.14
N LYS A 417 -13.58 -15.43 3.43
CA LYS A 417 -14.95 -14.97 3.63
C LYS A 417 -15.48 -15.28 5.03
N PHE A 418 -15.11 -16.43 5.59
CA PHE A 418 -15.45 -16.81 6.96
C PHE A 418 -14.71 -15.92 7.96
N ASN A 419 -13.41 -15.74 7.80
CA ASN A 419 -12.59 -14.88 8.68
C ASN A 419 -13.04 -13.43 8.66
N SER A 420 -13.34 -12.85 7.48
CA SER A 420 -13.91 -11.48 7.38
C SER A 420 -15.23 -11.36 8.13
N SER A 421 -16.06 -12.40 8.10
CA SER A 421 -17.32 -12.39 8.84
C SER A 421 -17.12 -12.49 10.37
N VAL A 422 -16.08 -13.20 10.81
CA VAL A 422 -15.68 -13.25 12.22
C VAL A 422 -15.06 -11.93 12.66
N ASP A 423 -14.20 -11.33 11.84
CA ASP A 423 -13.61 -10.01 12.11
C ASP A 423 -14.72 -8.96 12.29
N LEU A 424 -15.74 -8.94 11.43
CA LEU A 424 -16.91 -8.05 11.57
C LEU A 424 -17.68 -8.30 12.88
N SER A 425 -17.90 -9.58 13.26
CA SER A 425 -18.55 -9.93 14.50
C SER A 425 -17.79 -9.43 15.73
N VAL A 426 -16.46 -9.53 15.69
CA VAL A 426 -15.57 -9.04 16.76
C VAL A 426 -15.61 -7.51 16.84
N GLU A 427 -15.59 -6.79 15.73
CA GLU A 427 -15.65 -5.33 15.74
C GLU A 427 -17.02 -4.82 16.23
N ILE A 428 -18.13 -5.45 15.82
CA ILE A 428 -19.46 -5.14 16.35
C ILE A 428 -19.53 -5.38 17.87
N PHE A 429 -18.92 -6.47 18.36
CA PHE A 429 -18.85 -6.79 19.78
C PHE A 429 -18.01 -5.77 20.57
N LYS A 430 -16.87 -5.34 20.05
CA LYS A 430 -15.97 -4.35 20.67
C LYS A 430 -16.63 -2.98 20.89
N LEU A 431 -17.61 -2.60 20.07
CA LEU A 431 -18.36 -1.36 20.25
C LEU A 431 -19.18 -1.37 21.55
N GLY A 432 -19.51 -2.57 22.06
CA GLY A 432 -20.18 -2.76 23.32
C GLY A 432 -21.69 -2.55 23.29
N ALA A 433 -22.38 -3.09 24.28
CA ALA A 433 -23.84 -3.03 24.37
C ALA A 433 -24.38 -1.59 24.49
N THR A 434 -23.71 -0.75 25.26
CA THR A 434 -24.09 0.66 25.46
C THR A 434 -24.16 1.44 24.18
N TYR A 435 -23.21 1.18 23.25
CA TYR A 435 -23.18 1.80 21.93
C TYR A 435 -24.43 1.44 21.12
N TRP A 436 -24.79 0.16 21.04
CA TRP A 436 -25.92 -0.32 20.24
C TRP A 436 -27.26 0.12 20.83
N HIS A 437 -27.39 0.17 22.17
CA HIS A 437 -28.58 0.74 22.85
C HIS A 437 -28.70 2.23 22.58
N LYS A 438 -27.58 2.97 22.51
CA LYS A 438 -27.58 4.39 22.13
C LYS A 438 -28.05 4.57 20.70
N VAL A 439 -27.51 3.80 19.75
CA VAL A 439 -27.95 3.80 18.34
C VAL A 439 -29.45 3.51 18.24
N TYR A 440 -29.92 2.48 18.95
CA TYR A 440 -31.35 2.16 19.03
C TYR A 440 -32.18 3.36 19.50
N ALA A 441 -31.79 3.98 20.60
CA ALA A 441 -32.56 5.09 21.23
C ALA A 441 -32.60 6.33 20.32
N GLU A 442 -31.53 6.63 19.61
CA GLU A 442 -31.45 7.76 18.67
C GLU A 442 -32.25 7.50 17.39
N VAL A 443 -32.12 6.30 16.79
CA VAL A 443 -32.90 5.92 15.59
C VAL A 443 -34.38 5.80 15.87
N ALA A 444 -34.76 5.39 17.10
CA ALA A 444 -36.16 5.31 17.52
C ALA A 444 -36.86 6.68 17.56
N LYS A 445 -36.13 7.74 17.93
CA LYS A 445 -36.65 9.11 17.96
C LYS A 445 -37.01 9.64 16.57
N GLU A 446 -36.20 9.25 15.56
CA GLU A 446 -36.35 9.71 14.16
C GLU A 446 -37.43 8.93 13.40
N ALA A 447 -37.99 7.85 13.96
CA ALA A 447 -39.02 6.99 13.35
C ALA A 447 -38.62 6.46 11.94
N ILE A 448 -37.34 6.25 11.70
CA ILE A 448 -36.76 5.93 10.39
C ILE A 448 -37.00 4.47 10.00
N LEU A 449 -37.03 3.55 10.97
CA LEU A 449 -37.11 2.12 10.79
C LEU A 449 -38.43 1.48 11.19
N PRO A 450 -38.86 0.38 10.55
CA PRO A 450 -39.90 -0.48 11.05
C PRO A 450 -39.53 -1.08 12.40
N TYR A 451 -40.53 -1.32 13.24
CA TYR A 451 -40.36 -1.87 14.60
C TYR A 451 -39.46 -3.11 14.69
N GLY A 452 -39.56 -4.06 13.69
CA GLY A 452 -38.74 -5.27 13.67
C GLY A 452 -37.26 -5.00 13.45
N GLU A 453 -36.91 -4.03 12.60
CA GLU A 453 -35.50 -3.65 12.33
C GLU A 453 -34.94 -2.86 13.53
N LEU A 454 -35.73 -2.01 14.11
CA LEU A 454 -35.39 -1.25 15.31
C LEU A 454 -35.13 -2.18 16.49
N SER A 455 -36.07 -3.14 16.75
CA SER A 455 -35.93 -4.17 17.77
C SER A 455 -34.69 -5.06 17.54
N PHE A 456 -34.30 -5.27 16.30
CA PHE A 456 -33.08 -6.05 15.96
C PHE A 456 -31.82 -5.33 16.45
N ILE A 457 -31.70 -4.00 16.28
CA ILE A 457 -30.55 -3.23 16.77
C ILE A 457 -30.48 -3.35 18.32
N ASN A 458 -31.61 -3.19 19.03
CA ASN A 458 -31.65 -3.35 20.48
C ASN A 458 -31.22 -4.76 20.89
N GLY A 459 -31.76 -5.78 20.22
CA GLY A 459 -31.42 -7.18 20.46
C GLY A 459 -29.95 -7.51 20.27
N ILE A 460 -29.22 -6.84 19.36
CA ILE A 460 -27.77 -6.95 19.24
C ILE A 460 -27.07 -6.38 20.48
N GLY A 461 -27.52 -5.23 21.00
CA GLY A 461 -27.04 -4.68 22.27
C GLY A 461 -27.20 -5.64 23.43
N ASP A 462 -28.41 -6.20 23.59
CA ASP A 462 -28.72 -7.18 24.63
C ASP A 462 -27.85 -8.46 24.50
N TYR A 463 -27.66 -8.92 23.28
CA TYR A 463 -26.85 -10.11 23.00
C TYR A 463 -25.37 -9.91 23.40
N ILE A 464 -24.84 -8.72 23.11
CA ILE A 464 -23.48 -8.33 23.51
C ILE A 464 -23.37 -8.15 25.01
N ASN A 465 -24.41 -7.60 25.66
CA ASN A 465 -24.46 -7.44 27.12
C ASN A 465 -24.39 -8.78 27.87
N LEU A 466 -24.88 -9.86 27.25
CA LEU A 466 -24.74 -11.23 27.74
C LEU A 466 -23.36 -11.84 27.46
N GLY A 467 -22.39 -11.06 26.98
CA GLY A 467 -21.04 -11.53 26.60
C GLY A 467 -21.01 -12.41 25.34
N LYS A 468 -22.08 -12.41 24.53
CA LYS A 468 -22.18 -13.25 23.33
C LYS A 468 -21.76 -12.50 22.06
N LEU A 469 -21.00 -13.17 21.21
CA LEU A 469 -20.56 -12.64 19.92
C LEU A 469 -21.69 -12.78 18.90
N PRO A 470 -22.13 -11.69 18.21
CA PRO A 470 -23.15 -11.78 17.17
C PRO A 470 -22.70 -12.71 16.01
N SER A 471 -23.61 -13.53 15.54
CA SER A 471 -23.32 -14.45 14.42
C SER A 471 -23.10 -13.69 13.11
N PRO A 472 -22.39 -14.27 12.12
CA PRO A 472 -22.19 -13.66 10.82
C PRO A 472 -23.49 -13.24 10.09
N LYS A 473 -24.57 -14.00 10.28
CA LYS A 473 -25.89 -13.64 9.74
C LYS A 473 -26.47 -12.40 10.40
N GLN A 474 -26.37 -12.31 11.74
CA GLN A 474 -26.81 -11.13 12.50
C GLN A 474 -25.98 -9.90 12.11
N CYS A 475 -24.66 -10.04 11.99
CA CYS A 475 -23.80 -8.93 11.58
C CYS A 475 -24.16 -8.43 10.17
N LYS A 476 -24.37 -9.32 9.22
CA LYS A 476 -24.79 -8.96 7.86
C LYS A 476 -26.14 -8.27 7.80
N GLN A 477 -27.08 -8.71 8.64
CA GLN A 477 -28.39 -8.05 8.75
C GLN A 477 -28.28 -6.68 9.41
N LEU A 478 -27.46 -6.57 10.45
CA LEU A 478 -27.18 -5.30 11.13
C LEU A 478 -26.59 -4.27 10.15
N MET A 479 -25.59 -4.67 9.33
CA MET A 479 -24.99 -3.78 8.34
C MET A 479 -26.00 -3.27 7.32
N LYS A 480 -26.90 -4.14 6.82
CA LYS A 480 -27.99 -3.70 5.93
C LYS A 480 -28.93 -2.68 6.57
N ILE A 481 -29.19 -2.85 7.87
CA ILE A 481 -30.03 -1.90 8.62
C ILE A 481 -29.29 -0.58 8.79
N ILE A 482 -27.98 -0.63 9.11
CA ILE A 482 -27.12 0.57 9.21
C ILE A 482 -27.12 1.32 7.89
N ASP A 483 -26.85 0.66 6.76
CA ASP A 483 -26.88 1.30 5.43
C ASP A 483 -28.24 1.96 5.16
N LYS A 484 -29.34 1.31 5.57
CA LYS A 484 -30.69 1.84 5.38
C LYS A 484 -30.96 3.12 6.18
N ILE A 485 -30.51 3.18 7.44
CA ILE A 485 -30.70 4.37 8.29
C ILE A 485 -29.81 5.53 7.83
N GLU A 486 -28.59 5.23 7.36
CA GLU A 486 -27.70 6.24 6.83
C GLU A 486 -28.18 6.82 5.49
N ASN A 487 -28.72 5.99 4.60
CA ASN A 487 -29.35 6.44 3.36
C ASN A 487 -30.58 7.34 3.59
N LYS A 488 -31.13 7.31 4.81
CA LYS A 488 -32.19 8.22 5.26
C LYS A 488 -31.67 9.46 6.03
N GLY A 489 -30.35 9.69 6.01
CA GLY A 489 -29.71 10.88 6.58
C GLY A 489 -29.32 10.76 8.06
N PHE A 490 -29.44 9.59 8.67
CA PHE A 490 -29.00 9.39 10.05
C PHE A 490 -27.49 9.19 10.12
N VAL A 491 -26.83 9.92 10.99
CA VAL A 491 -25.37 9.87 11.20
C VAL A 491 -25.04 8.92 12.35
N MET A 492 -24.39 7.81 12.06
CA MET A 492 -23.93 6.87 13.09
C MET A 492 -22.88 7.50 13.99
N PRO A 493 -22.98 7.36 15.34
CA PRO A 493 -21.95 7.87 16.24
C PRO A 493 -20.59 7.23 15.98
N GLU A 494 -19.56 8.04 15.77
CA GLU A 494 -18.08 7.82 15.71
C GLU A 494 -17.47 6.53 15.12
N SER A 495 -18.21 5.43 14.91
CA SER A 495 -17.64 4.08 14.70
C SER A 495 -17.84 3.48 13.31
N ARG A 496 -18.49 4.19 12.37
CA ARG A 496 -18.77 3.66 11.02
C ARG A 496 -17.52 3.25 10.25
N THR A 497 -16.43 4.00 10.37
CA THR A 497 -15.15 3.69 9.70
C THR A 497 -14.58 2.35 10.15
N ILE A 498 -14.80 1.97 11.43
CA ILE A 498 -14.36 0.69 11.99
C ILE A 498 -15.18 -0.46 11.39
N LEU A 499 -16.51 -0.31 11.35
CA LEU A 499 -17.42 -1.33 10.82
C LEU A 499 -17.28 -1.53 9.31
N LYS A 500 -17.22 -0.44 8.52
CA LYS A 500 -16.98 -0.52 7.08
C LYS A 500 -15.61 -1.12 6.74
N ASN A 501 -14.59 -0.87 7.55
CA ASN A 501 -13.28 -1.49 7.37
C ASN A 501 -13.29 -2.98 7.71
N ALA A 502 -14.11 -3.42 8.67
CA ALA A 502 -14.26 -4.83 9.01
C ALA A 502 -15.15 -5.59 8.00
N GLU A 503 -16.16 -4.94 7.41
CA GLU A 503 -16.99 -5.52 6.36
C GLU A 503 -16.22 -5.65 5.03
N LYS A 504 -15.28 -4.73 4.80
CA LYS A 504 -14.45 -4.68 3.60
C LYS A 504 -13.11 -5.45 3.74
N GLY A 505 -12.77 -5.98 4.93
CA GLY A 505 -11.59 -6.81 5.21
C GLY A 505 -11.83 -8.24 4.88
#